data_36f8e92b83308db286406e7b6539115b
#
_entry.id   36f8e92b83308db286406e7b6539115b
#
_cell.length_a   1.000
_cell.length_b   1.000
_cell.length_c   1.000
_cell.angle_alpha   90.00
_cell.angle_beta   90.00
_cell.angle_gamma   90.00
#
_symmetry.space_group_name_H-M   'P 1'
#
loop_
_entity.id
_entity.type
_entity.pdbx_description
1 polymer ?
#
loop_
_entity_poly.entity_id
_entity_poly.type
_entity_poly.pdbx_seq_one_letter_code
_entity_poly.pdbx_strand_id
1 'polypeptide(L)'
;DELLAHQLTLALARAKDRRKAGRQTVGDGHLQQSVLVALPYAPTGAQTRAIAEIAKDMASGARMNRLLQGDVGVGKTLVAFMALLRAVEAGGQGVLMAPTEILARQHLEGLRPLAEQAGVVLELLTGRDKGPERRAKLSALESGAIQILVGTHAVFQADVAFGDLRLAVVDEQHRFGVRQRLELGKKGQAVDVLVMTATPIPRSLALAQYGDMDVSVLDEKPPGRKPIRTALIATDRMEEVVTRLRAAISEGRQCYWVCPLVEESEVSDLIAAEARFKHLRAALGEGVVGLVHGQMPPADKDAAMRAFQQGQTKLLVATTVIEVGVDVPNASIIVIERAESFGLAQLHQLRGRVGRGQAASTCLLMYQAPLSESGRQRLEVLRESEDGFVIAETDLKMRGTGDLIGTAQSGVPRFRVADLEKQAALMQVAQSDARALLAVDPALTTPRGKAARLLLWLMRQDEAIRLISVG
;
A
#
# COMPACT_ATOMS: atom_id res chain seq x y z
N ASP A 1 10.21 -21.87 20.30
CA ASP A 1 11.03 -20.98 21.16
C ASP A 1 11.49 -19.73 20.40
N GLU A 2 12.12 -19.84 19.24
CA GLU A 2 12.62 -18.69 18.47
C GLU A 2 11.49 -17.74 18.05
N LEU A 3 10.36 -18.27 17.56
CA LEU A 3 9.17 -17.49 17.22
C LEU A 3 8.60 -16.78 18.46
N LEU A 4 8.61 -17.43 19.63
CA LEU A 4 8.15 -16.81 20.86
C LEU A 4 9.07 -15.67 21.30
N ALA A 5 10.40 -15.86 21.24
CA ALA A 5 11.36 -14.79 21.54
C ALA A 5 11.16 -13.58 20.60
N HIS A 6 10.96 -13.82 19.31
CA HIS A 6 10.68 -12.78 18.34
C HIS A 6 9.39 -12.03 18.65
N GLN A 7 8.28 -12.74 18.93
CA GLN A 7 6.99 -12.13 19.28
C GLN A 7 7.03 -11.39 20.62
N LEU A 8 7.79 -11.88 21.59
CA LEU A 8 8.05 -11.16 22.85
C LEU A 8 8.79 -9.85 22.60
N THR A 9 9.80 -9.85 21.72
CA THR A 9 10.54 -8.64 21.34
C THR A 9 9.61 -7.58 20.76
N LEU A 10 8.77 -7.96 19.79
CA LEU A 10 7.79 -7.06 19.18
C LEU A 10 6.76 -6.57 20.20
N ALA A 11 6.26 -7.46 21.05
CA ALA A 11 5.28 -7.11 22.07
C ALA A 11 5.84 -6.16 23.16
N LEU A 12 7.11 -6.31 23.53
CA LEU A 12 7.82 -5.39 24.43
C LEU A 12 8.05 -4.03 23.81
N ALA A 13 8.48 -3.98 22.54
CA ALA A 13 8.62 -2.75 21.79
C ALA A 13 7.29 -1.99 21.71
N ARG A 14 6.21 -2.71 21.42
CA ARG A 14 4.84 -2.16 21.39
C ARG A 14 4.38 -1.67 22.76
N ALA A 15 4.65 -2.43 23.84
CA ALA A 15 4.32 -2.01 25.20
C ALA A 15 5.03 -0.71 25.58
N LYS A 16 6.28 -0.52 25.16
CA LYS A 16 7.02 0.73 25.36
C LYS A 16 6.39 1.89 24.59
N ASP A 17 6.00 1.67 23.33
CA ASP A 17 5.37 2.72 22.52
C ASP A 17 3.97 3.08 23.04
N ARG A 18 3.20 2.12 23.54
CA ARG A 18 1.90 2.34 24.19
C ARG A 18 2.01 3.03 25.55
N ARG A 19 3.14 2.91 26.27
CA ARG A 19 3.41 3.66 27.51
C ARG A 19 3.67 5.15 27.26
N LYS A 20 4.06 5.53 26.06
CA LYS A 20 4.08 6.94 25.66
C LYS A 20 2.64 7.41 25.63
N ALA A 21 2.31 8.38 26.46
CA ALA A 21 0.96 8.93 26.55
C ALA A 21 0.47 9.26 25.13
N GLY A 22 -0.60 8.62 24.70
CA GLY A 22 -1.37 8.98 23.54
C GLY A 22 -2.29 10.15 23.88
N ARG A 23 -2.93 10.69 22.88
CA ARG A 23 -3.96 11.70 23.05
C ARG A 23 -5.29 11.10 22.60
N GLN A 24 -6.32 11.20 23.44
CA GLN A 24 -7.64 10.77 23.03
C GLN A 24 -8.15 11.63 21.89
N THR A 25 -8.50 11.00 20.79
CA THR A 25 -9.09 11.63 19.61
C THR A 25 -10.52 11.11 19.47
N VAL A 26 -11.46 11.84 20.07
CA VAL A 26 -12.87 11.48 20.10
C VAL A 26 -13.64 12.52 19.30
N GLY A 27 -14.27 12.10 18.21
CA GLY A 27 -15.22 12.89 17.42
C GLY A 27 -16.66 12.47 17.74
N ASP A 28 -17.62 13.34 17.47
CA ASP A 28 -19.05 13.06 17.62
C ASP A 28 -19.65 12.29 16.41
N GLY A 29 -18.90 12.13 15.34
CA GLY A 29 -19.26 11.36 14.15
C GLY A 29 -20.07 12.13 13.10
N HIS A 30 -20.35 13.43 13.29
CA HIS A 30 -21.18 14.20 12.36
C HIS A 30 -20.54 14.37 10.98
N LEU A 31 -19.23 14.60 10.87
CA LEU A 31 -18.53 14.71 9.59
C LEU A 31 -18.49 13.36 8.88
N GLN A 32 -18.21 12.30 9.63
CA GLN A 32 -18.24 10.94 9.07
C GLN A 32 -19.63 10.59 8.53
N GLN A 33 -20.68 10.88 9.28
CA GLN A 33 -22.07 10.62 8.88
C GLN A 33 -22.47 11.43 7.65
N SER A 34 -22.08 12.71 7.57
CA SER A 34 -22.31 13.57 6.40
C SER A 34 -21.74 12.95 5.11
N VAL A 35 -20.50 12.44 5.18
CA VAL A 35 -19.86 11.77 4.04
C VAL A 35 -20.56 10.45 3.72
N LEU A 36 -20.85 9.61 4.72
CA LEU A 36 -21.48 8.31 4.51
C LEU A 36 -22.86 8.42 3.82
N VAL A 37 -23.64 9.42 4.16
CA VAL A 37 -24.95 9.70 3.51
C VAL A 37 -24.77 10.16 2.06
N ALA A 38 -23.70 10.86 1.74
CA ALA A 38 -23.44 11.37 0.40
C ALA A 38 -22.81 10.30 -0.55
N LEU A 39 -22.32 9.19 -0.02
CA LEU A 39 -21.77 8.13 -0.85
C LEU A 39 -22.87 7.47 -1.71
N PRO A 40 -22.59 7.16 -2.99
CA PRO A 40 -23.55 6.48 -3.88
C PRO A 40 -23.66 4.96 -3.56
N TYR A 41 -22.97 4.47 -2.55
CA TYR A 41 -22.92 3.06 -2.11
C TYR A 41 -22.74 2.97 -0.61
N ALA A 42 -23.18 1.87 -0.02
CA ALA A 42 -22.91 1.58 1.39
C ALA A 42 -21.48 1.02 1.55
N PRO A 43 -20.76 1.39 2.62
CA PRO A 43 -19.51 0.72 2.97
C PRO A 43 -19.69 -0.78 3.16
N THR A 44 -18.65 -1.56 2.81
CA THR A 44 -18.65 -3.01 3.08
C THR A 44 -18.58 -3.31 4.57
N GLY A 45 -18.93 -4.53 4.97
CA GLY A 45 -18.78 -4.97 6.36
C GLY A 45 -17.34 -4.85 6.85
N ALA A 46 -16.37 -5.19 6.00
CA ALA A 46 -14.94 -5.05 6.31
C ALA A 46 -14.51 -3.59 6.51
N GLN A 47 -15.00 -2.66 5.69
CA GLN A 47 -14.74 -1.23 5.86
C GLN A 47 -15.34 -0.70 7.15
N THR A 48 -16.59 -1.04 7.45
CA THR A 48 -17.28 -0.64 8.69
C THR A 48 -16.56 -1.16 9.93
N ARG A 49 -16.13 -2.41 9.91
CA ARG A 49 -15.34 -3.03 10.97
C ARG A 49 -14.01 -2.29 11.18
N ALA A 50 -13.26 -2.02 10.10
CA ALA A 50 -11.99 -1.33 10.18
C ALA A 50 -12.13 0.11 10.69
N ILE A 51 -13.15 0.85 10.27
CA ILE A 51 -13.45 2.20 10.77
C ILE A 51 -13.71 2.15 12.29
N ALA A 52 -14.48 1.18 12.77
CA ALA A 52 -14.76 1.02 14.21
C ALA A 52 -13.52 0.66 15.02
N GLU A 53 -12.64 -0.23 14.49
CA GLU A 53 -11.38 -0.60 15.13
C GLU A 53 -10.44 0.60 15.26
N ILE A 54 -10.27 1.38 14.19
CA ILE A 54 -9.45 2.60 14.18
C ILE A 54 -10.02 3.63 15.16
N ALA A 55 -11.33 3.84 15.13
CA ALA A 55 -12.02 4.76 16.03
C ALA A 55 -11.82 4.40 17.51
N LYS A 56 -11.86 3.12 17.86
CA LYS A 56 -11.60 2.60 19.19
C LYS A 56 -10.17 2.88 19.64
N ASP A 57 -9.19 2.66 18.75
CA ASP A 57 -7.79 2.92 19.08
C ASP A 57 -7.52 4.41 19.27
N MET A 58 -8.02 5.27 18.39
CA MET A 58 -7.88 6.73 18.51
C MET A 58 -8.51 7.30 19.78
N ALA A 59 -9.56 6.65 20.30
CA ALA A 59 -10.20 7.04 21.54
C ALA A 59 -9.52 6.49 22.81
N SER A 60 -8.55 5.57 22.68
CA SER A 60 -8.02 4.80 23.84
C SER A 60 -7.07 5.58 24.75
N GLY A 61 -6.58 6.74 24.34
CA GLY A 61 -5.53 7.47 25.06
C GLY A 61 -4.13 6.83 24.96
N ALA A 62 -4.01 5.68 24.30
CA ALA A 62 -2.73 5.10 23.88
C ALA A 62 -2.46 5.50 22.43
N ARG A 63 -1.20 5.68 22.08
CA ARG A 63 -0.82 6.01 20.71
C ARG A 63 -1.17 4.86 19.77
N MET A 64 -2.00 5.13 18.74
CA MET A 64 -2.31 4.15 17.72
C MET A 64 -1.14 3.97 16.75
N ASN A 65 -0.81 2.72 16.47
CA ASN A 65 0.06 2.32 15.38
C ASN A 65 -0.59 1.12 14.68
N ARG A 66 -1.30 1.38 13.57
CA ARG A 66 -2.16 0.39 12.92
C ARG A 66 -1.87 0.24 11.44
N LEU A 67 -1.87 -1.00 10.97
CA LEU A 67 -1.79 -1.37 9.55
C LEU A 67 -3.19 -1.64 9.01
N LEU A 68 -3.59 -0.90 7.98
CA LEU A 68 -4.78 -1.15 7.18
C LEU A 68 -4.38 -1.91 5.91
N GLN A 69 -4.66 -3.19 5.90
CA GLN A 69 -4.31 -4.09 4.82
C GLN A 69 -5.53 -4.43 3.98
N GLY A 70 -5.36 -4.48 2.67
CA GLY A 70 -6.42 -4.89 1.75
C GLY A 70 -5.97 -4.79 0.31
N ASP A 71 -6.61 -5.54 -0.55
CA ASP A 71 -6.30 -5.59 -1.98
C ASP A 71 -6.49 -4.23 -2.69
N VAL A 72 -6.04 -4.15 -3.93
CA VAL A 72 -6.24 -2.96 -4.76
C VAL A 72 -7.74 -2.70 -4.96
N GLY A 73 -8.17 -1.47 -4.67
CA GLY A 73 -9.54 -1.01 -4.89
C GLY A 73 -10.59 -1.49 -3.88
N VAL A 74 -10.20 -2.04 -2.73
CA VAL A 74 -11.15 -2.38 -1.63
C VAL A 74 -11.59 -1.18 -0.80
N GLY A 75 -11.15 0.04 -1.16
CA GLY A 75 -11.58 1.28 -0.52
C GLY A 75 -10.79 1.67 0.75
N LYS A 76 -9.51 1.31 0.84
CA LYS A 76 -8.62 1.75 1.94
C LYS A 76 -8.63 3.27 2.14
N THR A 77 -8.64 4.03 1.05
CA THR A 77 -8.66 5.50 1.08
C THR A 77 -9.91 6.05 1.78
N LEU A 78 -11.08 5.43 1.58
CA LEU A 78 -12.30 5.80 2.30
C LEU A 78 -12.15 5.58 3.82
N VAL A 79 -11.66 4.42 4.24
CA VAL A 79 -11.43 4.10 5.65
C VAL A 79 -10.44 5.09 6.29
N ALA A 80 -9.35 5.41 5.59
CA ALA A 80 -8.38 6.40 6.02
C ALA A 80 -8.99 7.81 6.12
N PHE A 81 -9.84 8.19 5.17
CA PHE A 81 -10.52 9.48 5.21
C PHE A 81 -11.48 9.59 6.38
N MET A 82 -12.23 8.52 6.70
CA MET A 82 -13.06 8.47 7.90
C MET A 82 -12.24 8.68 9.18
N ALA A 83 -11.04 8.10 9.26
CA ALA A 83 -10.14 8.33 10.38
C ALA A 83 -9.62 9.79 10.44
N LEU A 84 -9.31 10.39 9.29
CA LEU A 84 -8.91 11.80 9.18
C LEU A 84 -10.04 12.74 9.62
N LEU A 85 -11.28 12.48 9.20
CA LEU A 85 -12.46 13.25 9.66
C LEU A 85 -12.62 13.18 11.18
N ARG A 86 -12.38 12.02 11.79
CA ARG A 86 -12.41 11.89 13.25
C ARG A 86 -11.38 12.76 13.94
N ALA A 87 -10.18 12.89 13.37
CA ALA A 87 -9.15 13.78 13.89
C ALA A 87 -9.61 15.25 13.82
N VAL A 88 -10.29 15.63 12.71
CA VAL A 88 -10.86 16.97 12.52
C VAL A 88 -12.02 17.24 13.49
N GLU A 89 -12.95 16.30 13.66
CA GLU A 89 -14.06 16.40 14.64
C GLU A 89 -13.54 16.62 16.07
N ALA A 90 -12.40 16.02 16.40
CA ALA A 90 -11.76 16.22 17.69
C ALA A 90 -10.99 17.57 17.80
N GLY A 91 -11.12 18.45 16.82
CA GLY A 91 -10.47 19.77 16.76
C GLY A 91 -9.00 19.76 16.37
N GLY A 92 -8.51 18.66 15.79
CA GLY A 92 -7.14 18.52 15.33
C GLY A 92 -6.99 18.48 13.80
N GLN A 93 -5.82 18.12 13.36
CA GLN A 93 -5.45 18.01 11.96
C GLN A 93 -5.01 16.60 11.61
N GLY A 94 -5.15 16.24 10.32
CA GLY A 94 -4.66 15.00 9.78
C GLY A 94 -3.78 15.20 8.56
N VAL A 95 -2.92 14.20 8.28
CA VAL A 95 -2.10 14.19 7.08
C VAL A 95 -2.20 12.85 6.37
N LEU A 96 -2.35 12.88 5.04
CA LEU A 96 -2.29 11.72 4.17
C LEU A 96 -1.05 11.81 3.28
N MET A 97 -0.18 10.86 3.45
CA MET A 97 1.06 10.79 2.69
C MET A 97 0.98 9.76 1.59
N ALA A 98 1.38 10.17 0.40
CA ALA A 98 1.53 9.32 -0.77
C ALA A 98 3.01 9.27 -1.23
N PRO A 99 3.47 8.14 -1.80
CA PRO A 99 4.86 7.97 -2.21
C PRO A 99 5.26 8.84 -3.40
N THR A 100 4.30 9.26 -4.21
CA THR A 100 4.54 10.09 -5.41
C THR A 100 3.55 11.24 -5.49
N GLU A 101 3.93 12.28 -6.24
CA GLU A 101 3.08 13.45 -6.44
C GLU A 101 1.80 13.11 -7.21
N ILE A 102 1.88 12.20 -8.18
CA ILE A 102 0.71 11.75 -8.95
C ILE A 102 -0.32 11.13 -8.01
N LEU A 103 0.10 10.26 -7.09
CA LEU A 103 -0.78 9.66 -6.10
C LEU A 103 -1.34 10.67 -5.11
N ALA A 104 -0.52 11.63 -4.67
CA ALA A 104 -0.99 12.68 -3.78
C ALA A 104 -2.08 13.54 -4.45
N ARG A 105 -1.91 13.89 -5.73
CA ARG A 105 -2.94 14.60 -6.51
C ARG A 105 -4.20 13.76 -6.70
N GLN A 106 -4.05 12.48 -6.98
CA GLN A 106 -5.18 11.57 -7.12
C GLN A 106 -5.96 11.41 -5.81
N HIS A 107 -5.28 11.31 -4.66
CA HIS A 107 -5.94 11.33 -3.36
C HIS A 107 -6.68 12.65 -3.13
N LEU A 108 -6.05 13.79 -3.44
CA LEU A 108 -6.69 15.10 -3.34
C LEU A 108 -7.97 15.15 -4.19
N GLU A 109 -7.87 14.80 -5.48
CA GLU A 109 -9.00 14.85 -6.41
C GLU A 109 -10.14 13.92 -6.00
N GLY A 110 -9.80 12.70 -5.57
CA GLY A 110 -10.79 11.71 -5.12
C GLY A 110 -11.45 12.04 -3.79
N LEU A 111 -10.73 12.71 -2.87
CA LEU A 111 -11.25 13.07 -1.55
C LEU A 111 -11.90 14.46 -1.52
N ARG A 112 -11.60 15.35 -2.47
CA ARG A 112 -12.12 16.71 -2.51
C ARG A 112 -13.64 16.79 -2.42
N PRO A 113 -14.43 16.06 -3.24
CA PRO A 113 -15.89 16.10 -3.14
C PRO A 113 -16.41 15.67 -1.77
N LEU A 114 -15.74 14.71 -1.13
CA LEU A 114 -16.11 14.23 0.20
C LEU A 114 -15.73 15.23 1.30
N ALA A 115 -14.58 15.91 1.14
CA ALA A 115 -14.14 16.97 2.05
C ALA A 115 -15.04 18.19 1.96
N GLU A 116 -15.45 18.60 0.76
CA GLU A 116 -16.41 19.69 0.52
C GLU A 116 -17.77 19.35 1.16
N GLN A 117 -18.25 18.11 0.99
CA GLN A 117 -19.49 17.64 1.65
C GLN A 117 -19.42 17.70 3.17
N ALA A 118 -18.25 17.42 3.74
CA ALA A 118 -18.02 17.50 5.19
C ALA A 118 -17.71 18.93 5.66
N GLY A 119 -17.53 19.90 4.77
CA GLY A 119 -17.12 21.27 5.12
C GLY A 119 -15.68 21.34 5.65
N VAL A 120 -14.79 20.42 5.23
CA VAL A 120 -13.40 20.29 5.70
C VAL A 120 -12.44 20.82 4.66
N VAL A 121 -11.46 21.63 5.08
CA VAL A 121 -10.42 22.17 4.21
C VAL A 121 -9.33 21.12 3.98
N LEU A 122 -9.28 20.65 2.73
CA LEU A 122 -8.32 19.66 2.22
C LEU A 122 -7.36 20.33 1.24
N GLU A 123 -6.05 20.23 1.50
CA GLU A 123 -5.01 20.87 0.67
C GLU A 123 -3.87 19.91 0.30
N LEU A 124 -3.14 20.26 -0.78
CA LEU A 124 -1.98 19.51 -1.27
C LEU A 124 -0.68 20.26 -0.99
N LEU A 125 0.33 19.52 -0.50
CA LEU A 125 1.70 20.00 -0.38
C LEU A 125 2.68 19.02 -1.03
N THR A 126 3.41 19.51 -2.04
CA THR A 126 4.41 18.74 -2.79
C THR A 126 5.75 19.48 -2.84
N GLY A 127 6.78 18.81 -3.36
CA GLY A 127 8.08 19.43 -3.59
C GLY A 127 8.08 20.53 -4.66
N ARG A 128 6.98 20.67 -5.44
CA ARG A 128 6.82 21.72 -6.46
C ARG A 128 6.28 23.03 -5.90
N ASP A 129 5.64 23.01 -4.73
CA ASP A 129 5.17 24.21 -4.08
C ASP A 129 6.35 25.07 -3.67
N LYS A 130 6.42 26.31 -4.15
CA LYS A 130 7.54 27.25 -3.91
C LYS A 130 7.04 28.68 -3.65
N GLY A 131 7.91 29.49 -3.10
CA GLY A 131 7.69 30.93 -2.97
C GLY A 131 6.50 31.33 -2.10
N PRO A 132 5.72 32.35 -2.51
CA PRO A 132 4.60 32.88 -1.71
C PRO A 132 3.48 31.87 -1.47
N GLU A 133 3.15 31.06 -2.48
CA GLU A 133 2.10 30.06 -2.39
C GLU A 133 2.40 29.01 -1.32
N ARG A 134 3.64 28.48 -1.31
CA ARG A 134 4.09 27.56 -0.25
C ARG A 134 3.98 28.20 1.13
N ARG A 135 4.45 29.45 1.28
CA ARG A 135 4.38 30.15 2.58
C ARG A 135 2.94 30.33 3.06
N ALA A 136 2.02 30.66 2.17
CA ALA A 136 0.61 30.79 2.52
C ALA A 136 0.01 29.47 3.00
N LYS A 137 0.30 28.35 2.30
CA LYS A 137 -0.12 27.01 2.72
C LYS A 137 0.47 26.62 4.09
N LEU A 138 1.75 26.87 4.32
CA LEU A 138 2.39 26.56 5.60
C LEU A 138 1.79 27.36 6.74
N SER A 139 1.53 28.67 6.55
CA SER A 139 0.87 29.51 7.55
C SER A 139 -0.58 29.05 7.83
N ALA A 140 -1.32 28.67 6.80
CA ALA A 140 -2.67 28.13 6.96
C ALA A 140 -2.69 26.75 7.66
N LEU A 141 -1.64 25.95 7.47
CA LEU A 141 -1.48 24.67 8.15
C LEU A 141 -1.14 24.87 9.64
N GLU A 142 -0.22 25.77 9.95
CA GLU A 142 0.18 26.09 11.32
C GLU A 142 -0.95 26.72 12.13
N SER A 143 -1.78 27.56 11.50
CA SER A 143 -2.96 28.16 12.14
C SER A 143 -4.14 27.19 12.29
N GLY A 144 -4.10 26.00 11.71
CA GLY A 144 -5.20 25.02 11.69
C GLY A 144 -6.28 25.30 10.64
N ALA A 145 -6.12 26.32 9.78
CA ALA A 145 -7.07 26.61 8.71
C ALA A 145 -7.10 25.47 7.66
N ILE A 146 -5.97 24.81 7.40
CA ILE A 146 -5.94 23.54 6.67
C ILE A 146 -6.09 22.41 7.68
N GLN A 147 -7.18 21.68 7.58
CA GLN A 147 -7.52 20.59 8.51
C GLN A 147 -6.97 19.24 8.08
N ILE A 148 -6.94 18.96 6.76
CA ILE A 148 -6.35 17.75 6.20
C ILE A 148 -5.35 18.14 5.14
N LEU A 149 -4.10 17.66 5.28
CA LEU A 149 -3.05 17.85 4.31
C LEU A 149 -2.80 16.55 3.55
N VAL A 150 -2.83 16.59 2.24
CA VAL A 150 -2.32 15.51 1.38
C VAL A 150 -0.93 15.91 0.88
N GLY A 151 0.04 14.99 0.87
CA GLY A 151 1.36 15.35 0.36
C GLY A 151 2.26 14.16 0.12
N THR A 152 3.48 14.48 -0.29
CA THR A 152 4.57 13.53 -0.45
C THR A 152 5.55 13.65 0.72
N HIS A 153 6.77 13.14 0.57
CA HIS A 153 7.86 13.37 1.54
C HIS A 153 8.11 14.84 1.89
N ALA A 154 7.60 15.78 1.09
CA ALA A 154 7.68 17.21 1.39
C ALA A 154 7.06 17.60 2.74
N VAL A 155 6.09 16.80 3.23
CA VAL A 155 5.45 16.99 4.54
C VAL A 155 6.41 16.80 5.71
N PHE A 156 7.50 16.05 5.53
CA PHE A 156 8.53 15.83 6.57
C PHE A 156 9.53 16.99 6.70
N GLN A 157 9.58 17.91 5.74
CA GLN A 157 10.53 19.00 5.78
C GLN A 157 10.39 19.80 7.07
N ALA A 158 11.52 20.31 7.58
CA ALA A 158 11.57 20.95 8.89
C ALA A 158 10.66 22.19 9.01
N ASP A 159 10.45 22.89 7.89
CA ASP A 159 9.60 24.08 7.78
C ASP A 159 8.10 23.80 7.81
N VAL A 160 7.69 22.53 7.71
CA VAL A 160 6.26 22.14 7.77
C VAL A 160 5.85 21.93 9.23
N ALA A 161 5.06 22.83 9.76
CA ALA A 161 4.51 22.78 11.11
C ALA A 161 2.98 22.65 11.06
N PHE A 162 2.42 21.84 11.96
CA PHE A 162 0.99 21.69 12.16
C PHE A 162 0.57 22.38 13.45
N GLY A 163 -0.60 22.99 13.48
CA GLY A 163 -1.18 23.55 14.71
C GLY A 163 -1.51 22.44 15.73
N ASP A 164 -2.14 21.36 15.30
CA ASP A 164 -2.49 20.21 16.14
C ASP A 164 -2.61 18.92 15.32
N LEU A 165 -1.48 18.32 14.93
CA LEU A 165 -1.49 17.05 14.19
C LEU A 165 -1.87 15.89 15.11
N ARG A 166 -2.96 15.19 14.81
CA ARG A 166 -3.46 14.04 15.56
C ARG A 166 -3.31 12.72 14.84
N LEU A 167 -3.46 12.69 13.51
CA LEU A 167 -3.39 11.48 12.71
C LEU A 167 -2.49 11.67 11.50
N ALA A 168 -1.58 10.72 11.31
CA ALA A 168 -0.78 10.58 10.11
C ALA A 168 -1.14 9.26 9.40
N VAL A 169 -1.62 9.37 8.17
CA VAL A 169 -1.89 8.25 7.28
C VAL A 169 -0.74 8.14 6.28
N VAL A 170 -0.18 6.93 6.13
CA VAL A 170 0.92 6.64 5.20
C VAL A 170 0.46 5.60 4.20
N ASP A 171 0.38 5.98 2.92
CA ASP A 171 -0.01 5.06 1.85
C ASP A 171 1.23 4.37 1.25
N GLU A 172 1.08 3.09 0.86
CA GLU A 172 2.12 2.25 0.24
C GLU A 172 3.44 2.20 1.05
N GLN A 173 3.33 1.76 2.28
CA GLN A 173 4.41 1.75 3.28
C GLN A 173 5.74 1.15 2.81
N HIS A 174 5.72 0.15 1.93
CA HIS A 174 6.93 -0.55 1.47
C HIS A 174 7.97 0.41 0.82
N ARG A 175 7.55 1.61 0.45
CA ARG A 175 8.39 2.69 -0.10
C ARG A 175 8.87 3.70 0.95
N PHE A 176 8.41 3.58 2.22
CA PHE A 176 8.81 4.47 3.32
C PHE A 176 9.62 3.70 4.37
N GLY A 177 10.81 4.18 4.69
CA GLY A 177 11.66 3.59 5.73
C GLY A 177 11.12 3.82 7.16
N VAL A 178 11.57 3.00 8.11
CA VAL A 178 11.25 3.13 9.55
C VAL A 178 11.57 4.53 10.10
N ARG A 179 12.65 5.17 9.61
CA ARG A 179 13.05 6.54 10.01
C ARG A 179 11.98 7.58 9.70
N GLN A 180 11.31 7.49 8.55
CA GLN A 180 10.28 8.47 8.14
C GLN A 180 9.03 8.38 9.01
N ARG A 181 8.65 7.17 9.47
CA ARG A 181 7.56 6.99 10.44
C ARG A 181 7.87 7.62 11.79
N LEU A 182 9.12 7.50 12.24
CA LEU A 182 9.59 8.13 13.48
C LEU A 182 9.59 9.67 13.39
N GLU A 183 9.86 10.22 12.22
CA GLU A 183 9.85 11.67 12.00
C GLU A 183 8.44 12.26 12.01
N LEU A 184 7.42 11.55 11.47
CA LEU A 184 6.01 11.96 11.64
C LEU A 184 5.63 12.06 13.12
N GLY A 185 6.07 11.10 13.91
CA GLY A 185 5.84 11.12 15.35
C GLY A 185 6.47 12.28 16.09
N LYS A 186 7.42 13.01 15.48
CA LYS A 186 8.05 14.22 16.03
C LYS A 186 7.32 15.51 15.63
N LYS A 187 6.46 15.47 14.61
CA LYS A 187 5.71 16.64 14.09
C LYS A 187 4.50 17.04 14.94
N GLY A 188 4.17 16.26 15.97
CA GLY A 188 3.10 16.56 16.92
C GLY A 188 3.29 15.80 18.22
N GLN A 189 2.55 16.17 19.26
CA GLN A 189 2.54 15.43 20.52
C GLN A 189 1.63 14.19 20.38
N ALA A 190 2.23 12.99 20.44
CA ALA A 190 1.50 11.71 20.43
C ALA A 190 0.62 11.46 19.20
N VAL A 191 1.17 11.72 18.00
CA VAL A 191 0.46 11.50 16.71
C VAL A 191 0.14 10.02 16.51
N ASP A 192 -1.10 9.73 16.22
CA ASP A 192 -1.56 8.41 15.78
C ASP A 192 -1.08 8.12 14.36
N VAL A 193 -0.72 6.87 14.07
CA VAL A 193 -0.21 6.46 12.76
C VAL A 193 -1.07 5.33 12.20
N LEU A 194 -1.62 5.56 11.02
CA LEU A 194 -2.31 4.57 10.20
C LEU A 194 -1.51 4.32 8.93
N VAL A 195 -1.06 3.11 8.75
CA VAL A 195 -0.31 2.70 7.57
C VAL A 195 -1.22 1.91 6.65
N MET A 196 -1.19 2.21 5.35
CA MET A 196 -1.94 1.46 4.34
C MET A 196 -1.01 0.68 3.43
N THR A 197 -1.43 -0.50 3.02
CA THR A 197 -0.76 -1.28 1.97
C THR A 197 -1.77 -1.91 1.02
N ALA A 198 -1.49 -1.82 -0.28
CA ALA A 198 -2.25 -2.49 -1.32
C ALA A 198 -1.71 -3.89 -1.64
N THR A 199 -0.55 -4.24 -1.09
CA THR A 199 -0.01 -5.59 -1.20
C THR A 199 -0.60 -6.42 -0.08
N PRO A 200 -1.45 -7.41 -0.35
CA PRO A 200 -1.82 -8.38 0.66
C PRO A 200 -0.55 -9.07 1.17
N ILE A 201 -0.33 -9.00 2.47
CA ILE A 201 0.83 -9.63 3.11
C ILE A 201 0.31 -10.92 3.74
N PRO A 202 0.94 -12.07 3.49
CA PRO A 202 0.58 -13.32 4.17
C PRO A 202 0.49 -13.11 5.67
N ARG A 203 -0.50 -13.70 6.32
CA ARG A 203 -0.77 -13.44 7.75
C ARG A 203 0.44 -13.75 8.64
N SER A 204 1.15 -14.83 8.34
CA SER A 204 2.37 -15.22 9.06
C SER A 204 3.49 -14.18 8.90
N LEU A 205 3.65 -13.65 7.70
CA LEU A 205 4.65 -12.64 7.39
C LEU A 205 4.27 -11.29 8.00
N ALA A 206 2.99 -10.92 7.97
CA ALA A 206 2.48 -9.72 8.64
C ALA A 206 2.75 -9.76 10.16
N LEU A 207 2.55 -10.90 10.80
CA LEU A 207 2.87 -11.09 12.23
C LEU A 207 4.37 -11.01 12.52
N ALA A 208 5.21 -11.47 11.59
CA ALA A 208 6.65 -11.42 11.74
C ALA A 208 7.22 -10.01 11.53
N GLN A 209 6.70 -9.26 10.56
CA GLN A 209 7.21 -7.92 10.20
C GLN A 209 6.55 -6.78 10.98
N TYR A 210 5.25 -6.91 11.27
CA TYR A 210 4.40 -5.87 11.84
C TYR A 210 3.74 -6.28 13.15
N GLY A 211 4.36 -7.21 13.89
CA GLY A 211 3.83 -7.66 15.18
C GLY A 211 3.76 -6.57 16.26
N ASP A 212 4.44 -5.44 16.02
CA ASP A 212 4.35 -4.21 16.82
C ASP A 212 3.14 -3.34 16.48
N MET A 213 2.42 -3.64 15.39
CA MET A 213 1.23 -2.91 14.93
C MET A 213 -0.06 -3.70 15.17
N ASP A 214 -1.16 -2.98 15.34
CA ASP A 214 -2.51 -3.56 15.18
C ASP A 214 -2.84 -3.66 13.69
N VAL A 215 -3.62 -4.66 13.30
CA VAL A 215 -3.94 -4.90 11.89
C VAL A 215 -5.45 -4.88 11.69
N SER A 216 -5.91 -4.07 10.73
CA SER A 216 -7.26 -4.13 10.17
C SER A 216 -7.18 -4.67 8.75
N VAL A 217 -8.02 -5.64 8.43
CA VAL A 217 -8.02 -6.31 7.12
C VAL A 217 -9.31 -5.98 6.38
N LEU A 218 -9.18 -5.50 5.15
CA LEU A 218 -10.28 -5.33 4.21
C LEU A 218 -10.32 -6.54 3.26
N ASP A 219 -11.08 -7.53 3.63
CA ASP A 219 -11.23 -8.83 2.97
C ASP A 219 -12.48 -8.92 2.08
N GLU A 220 -13.20 -7.81 1.92
CA GLU A 220 -14.40 -7.72 1.09
C GLU A 220 -14.18 -6.78 -0.09
N LYS A 221 -14.58 -7.20 -1.29
CA LYS A 221 -14.60 -6.33 -2.48
C LYS A 221 -15.87 -5.46 -2.46
N PRO A 222 -15.77 -4.16 -2.85
CA PRO A 222 -16.95 -3.32 -3.00
C PRO A 222 -17.98 -3.93 -3.97
N PRO A 223 -19.28 -3.77 -3.72
CA PRO A 223 -20.34 -4.29 -4.57
C PRO A 223 -20.26 -3.70 -5.99
N GLY A 224 -20.66 -4.49 -6.99
CA GLY A 224 -20.67 -4.07 -8.40
C GLY A 224 -19.35 -4.24 -9.16
N ARG A 225 -18.28 -4.66 -8.51
CA ARG A 225 -16.99 -4.91 -9.16
C ARG A 225 -17.05 -6.21 -9.95
N LYS A 226 -16.77 -6.13 -11.26
CA LYS A 226 -16.73 -7.30 -12.14
C LYS A 226 -15.39 -8.04 -12.03
N PRO A 227 -15.38 -9.37 -12.14
CA PRO A 227 -14.15 -10.14 -12.20
C PRO A 227 -13.27 -9.73 -13.38
N ILE A 228 -11.94 -9.79 -13.20
CA ILE A 228 -10.95 -9.51 -14.24
C ILE A 228 -10.60 -10.83 -14.92
N ARG A 229 -11.01 -11.00 -16.18
CA ARG A 229 -10.64 -12.18 -16.95
C ARG A 229 -9.12 -12.20 -17.20
N THR A 230 -8.42 -13.15 -16.60
CA THR A 230 -7.00 -13.35 -16.82
C THR A 230 -6.73 -14.46 -17.83
N ALA A 231 -5.91 -14.21 -18.85
CA ALA A 231 -5.57 -15.17 -19.89
C ALA A 231 -4.05 -15.22 -20.12
N LEU A 232 -3.55 -16.43 -20.35
CA LEU A 232 -2.15 -16.71 -20.68
C LEU A 232 -2.02 -16.79 -22.20
N ILE A 233 -1.08 -16.05 -22.79
CA ILE A 233 -0.88 -15.98 -24.24
C ILE A 233 0.61 -16.10 -24.52
N ALA A 234 0.99 -17.02 -25.42
CA ALA A 234 2.39 -17.11 -25.86
C ALA A 234 2.78 -15.90 -26.73
N THR A 235 4.03 -15.46 -26.61
CA THR A 235 4.53 -14.24 -27.29
C THR A 235 4.49 -14.32 -28.82
N ASP A 236 4.49 -15.52 -29.40
CA ASP A 236 4.31 -15.73 -30.84
C ASP A 236 2.94 -15.27 -31.38
N ARG A 237 1.94 -15.12 -30.50
CA ARG A 237 0.60 -14.62 -30.83
C ARG A 237 0.45 -13.11 -30.64
N MET A 238 1.54 -12.37 -30.61
CA MET A 238 1.51 -10.91 -30.35
C MET A 238 0.65 -10.14 -31.37
N GLU A 239 0.75 -10.48 -32.65
CA GLU A 239 -0.02 -9.80 -33.71
C GLU A 239 -1.53 -9.99 -33.53
N GLU A 240 -1.96 -11.15 -33.03
CA GLU A 240 -3.37 -11.38 -32.69
C GLU A 240 -3.81 -10.44 -31.53
N VAL A 241 -2.95 -10.29 -30.51
CA VAL A 241 -3.21 -9.38 -29.38
C VAL A 241 -3.34 -7.95 -29.89
N VAL A 242 -2.40 -7.47 -30.72
CA VAL A 242 -2.42 -6.12 -31.31
C VAL A 242 -3.70 -5.89 -32.12
N THR A 243 -4.12 -6.88 -32.92
CA THR A 243 -5.36 -6.81 -33.72
C THR A 243 -6.59 -6.67 -32.82
N ARG A 244 -6.67 -7.45 -31.76
CA ARG A 244 -7.79 -7.35 -30.78
C ARG A 244 -7.77 -6.04 -30.00
N LEU A 245 -6.58 -5.52 -29.65
CA LEU A 245 -6.46 -4.22 -29.01
C LEU A 245 -6.95 -3.09 -29.93
N ARG A 246 -6.64 -3.16 -31.23
CA ARG A 246 -7.14 -2.17 -32.20
C ARG A 246 -8.66 -2.12 -32.20
N ALA A 247 -9.32 -3.26 -32.22
CA ALA A 247 -10.79 -3.33 -32.11
C ALA A 247 -11.31 -2.73 -30.81
N ALA A 248 -10.70 -3.09 -29.67
CA ALA A 248 -11.10 -2.57 -28.36
C ALA A 248 -10.90 -1.05 -28.24
N ILE A 249 -9.82 -0.52 -28.81
CA ILE A 249 -9.53 0.93 -28.85
C ILE A 249 -10.56 1.66 -29.72
N SER A 250 -10.98 1.08 -30.84
CA SER A 250 -12.02 1.65 -31.68
C SER A 250 -13.39 1.71 -30.98
N GLU A 251 -13.64 0.82 -30.01
CA GLU A 251 -14.79 0.84 -29.10
C GLU A 251 -14.66 1.87 -27.96
N GLY A 252 -13.56 2.65 -27.94
CA GLY A 252 -13.31 3.67 -26.91
C GLY A 252 -12.61 3.19 -25.64
N ARG A 253 -12.21 1.91 -25.58
CA ARG A 253 -11.50 1.34 -24.43
C ARG A 253 -10.08 1.88 -24.32
N GLN A 254 -9.59 1.97 -23.08
CA GLN A 254 -8.19 2.26 -22.81
C GLN A 254 -7.45 1.01 -22.33
N CYS A 255 -6.17 0.93 -22.69
CA CYS A 255 -5.35 -0.25 -22.48
C CYS A 255 -4.00 0.12 -21.88
N TYR A 256 -3.48 -0.73 -20.99
CA TYR A 256 -2.07 -0.72 -20.56
C TYR A 256 -1.28 -1.78 -21.31
N TRP A 257 -0.04 -1.46 -21.62
CA TRP A 257 0.94 -2.41 -22.12
C TRP A 257 2.21 -2.30 -21.25
N VAL A 258 2.48 -3.34 -20.46
CA VAL A 258 3.59 -3.37 -19.51
C VAL A 258 4.74 -4.15 -20.08
N CYS A 259 5.90 -3.49 -20.23
CA CYS A 259 7.15 -4.11 -20.61
C CYS A 259 7.94 -4.52 -19.34
N PRO A 260 8.60 -5.69 -19.33
CA PRO A 260 9.41 -6.11 -18.21
C PRO A 260 10.65 -5.21 -18.05
N LEU A 261 11.17 -5.14 -16.82
CA LEU A 261 12.54 -4.72 -16.56
C LEU A 261 13.42 -5.98 -16.60
N VAL A 262 14.47 -5.98 -17.42
CA VAL A 262 15.45 -7.06 -17.47
C VAL A 262 16.60 -6.67 -16.54
N GLU A 263 16.90 -7.48 -15.52
CA GLU A 263 17.80 -7.15 -14.39
C GLU A 263 19.24 -6.76 -14.80
N GLU A 264 19.64 -6.94 -16.05
CA GLU A 264 21.04 -6.74 -16.45
C GLU A 264 21.41 -5.31 -16.87
N SER A 265 20.45 -4.43 -17.22
CA SER A 265 20.75 -3.03 -17.57
C SER A 265 19.48 -2.19 -17.72
N GLU A 266 19.36 -1.13 -16.95
CA GLU A 266 18.29 -0.10 -17.09
C GLU A 266 18.23 0.49 -18.52
N VAL A 267 19.33 0.43 -19.27
CA VAL A 267 19.43 0.90 -20.66
C VAL A 267 18.75 -0.08 -21.62
N SER A 268 18.89 -1.39 -21.42
CA SER A 268 18.24 -2.39 -22.27
C SER A 268 16.72 -2.40 -22.12
N ASP A 269 16.24 -2.14 -20.91
CA ASP A 269 14.81 -2.06 -20.62
C ASP A 269 14.14 -0.86 -21.27
N LEU A 270 14.85 0.27 -21.29
CA LEU A 270 14.41 1.47 -21.98
C LEU A 270 14.30 1.20 -23.49
N ILE A 271 15.32 0.60 -24.08
CA ILE A 271 15.34 0.25 -25.52
C ILE A 271 14.17 -0.67 -25.86
N ALA A 272 13.89 -1.67 -25.01
CA ALA A 272 12.78 -2.60 -25.23
C ALA A 272 11.41 -1.89 -25.17
N ALA A 273 11.20 -1.02 -24.18
CA ALA A 273 9.97 -0.25 -24.03
C ALA A 273 9.77 0.75 -25.19
N GLU A 274 10.85 1.44 -25.62
CA GLU A 274 10.80 2.34 -26.77
C GLU A 274 10.56 1.59 -28.08
N ALA A 275 11.19 0.44 -28.28
CA ALA A 275 10.96 -0.40 -29.44
C ALA A 275 9.50 -0.88 -29.50
N ARG A 276 8.95 -1.30 -28.36
CA ARG A 276 7.54 -1.69 -28.26
C ARG A 276 6.62 -0.51 -28.54
N PHE A 277 6.92 0.66 -28.00
CA PHE A 277 6.18 1.88 -28.25
C PHE A 277 6.15 2.21 -29.75
N LYS A 278 7.30 2.17 -30.45
CA LYS A 278 7.39 2.42 -31.91
C LYS A 278 6.58 1.41 -32.71
N HIS A 279 6.67 0.12 -32.34
CA HIS A 279 5.89 -0.95 -32.99
C HIS A 279 4.39 -0.75 -32.83
N LEU A 280 3.92 -0.50 -31.60
CA LEU A 280 2.49 -0.30 -31.34
C LEU A 280 1.96 1.01 -31.93
N ARG A 281 2.77 2.07 -31.96
CA ARG A 281 2.42 3.33 -32.61
C ARG A 281 2.25 3.16 -34.13
N ALA A 282 3.14 2.41 -34.78
CA ALA A 282 3.00 2.08 -36.19
C ALA A 282 1.74 1.23 -36.47
N ALA A 283 1.41 0.29 -35.57
CA ALA A 283 0.27 -0.59 -35.73
C ALA A 283 -1.08 0.07 -35.43
N LEU A 284 -1.16 0.95 -34.43
CA LEU A 284 -2.43 1.50 -33.88
C LEU A 284 -2.66 2.96 -34.29
N GLY A 285 -1.67 3.67 -34.76
CA GLY A 285 -1.75 5.07 -35.20
C GLY A 285 -1.01 6.05 -34.28
N GLU A 286 -0.60 7.17 -34.89
CA GLU A 286 0.00 8.28 -34.15
C GLU A 286 -1.00 8.96 -33.23
N GLY A 287 -0.53 9.34 -32.02
CA GLY A 287 -1.37 9.99 -31.02
C GLY A 287 -2.25 9.03 -30.20
N VAL A 288 -2.37 7.75 -30.61
CA VAL A 288 -3.13 6.73 -29.86
C VAL A 288 -2.32 6.15 -28.72
N VAL A 289 -1.00 6.03 -28.88
CA VAL A 289 -0.08 5.35 -27.95
C VAL A 289 0.74 6.38 -27.20
N GLY A 290 0.73 6.29 -25.84
CA GLY A 290 1.61 7.02 -24.95
C GLY A 290 2.72 6.11 -24.40
N LEU A 291 3.81 6.72 -23.90
CA LEU A 291 4.94 6.02 -23.28
C LEU A 291 5.27 6.62 -21.92
N VAL A 292 5.52 5.74 -20.93
CA VAL A 292 6.00 6.14 -19.59
C VAL A 292 7.04 5.14 -19.10
N HIS A 293 8.23 5.62 -18.73
CA HIS A 293 9.29 4.80 -18.14
C HIS A 293 10.07 5.53 -17.04
N GLY A 294 10.86 4.78 -16.27
CA GLY A 294 11.57 5.29 -15.09
C GLY A 294 12.47 6.50 -15.33
N GLN A 295 13.16 6.55 -16.47
CA GLN A 295 14.15 7.58 -16.79
C GLN A 295 13.57 8.87 -17.41
N MET A 296 12.27 8.91 -17.72
CA MET A 296 11.65 10.15 -18.20
C MET A 296 11.72 11.25 -17.16
N PRO A 297 11.90 12.52 -17.58
CA PRO A 297 11.73 13.68 -16.70
C PRO A 297 10.35 13.65 -16.01
N PRO A 298 10.24 14.06 -14.75
CA PRO A 298 8.95 14.03 -14.02
C PRO A 298 7.82 14.77 -14.73
N ALA A 299 8.12 15.89 -15.40
CA ALA A 299 7.14 16.67 -16.14
C ALA A 299 6.55 15.89 -17.34
N ASP A 300 7.39 15.15 -18.06
CA ASP A 300 6.98 14.35 -19.21
C ASP A 300 6.18 13.13 -18.78
N LYS A 301 6.57 12.47 -17.67
CA LYS A 301 5.76 11.41 -17.06
C LYS A 301 4.36 11.90 -16.71
N ASP A 302 4.27 13.06 -16.04
CA ASP A 302 3.01 13.65 -15.64
C ASP A 302 2.16 14.04 -16.86
N ALA A 303 2.78 14.55 -17.93
CA ALA A 303 2.08 14.89 -19.17
C ALA A 303 1.51 13.65 -19.86
N ALA A 304 2.31 12.59 -20.01
CA ALA A 304 1.88 11.33 -20.62
C ALA A 304 0.76 10.66 -19.81
N MET A 305 0.87 10.65 -18.47
CA MET A 305 -0.17 10.11 -17.60
C MET A 305 -1.46 10.92 -17.67
N ARG A 306 -1.40 12.25 -17.67
CA ARG A 306 -2.59 13.10 -17.83
C ARG A 306 -3.26 12.89 -19.18
N ALA A 307 -2.49 12.82 -20.28
CA ALA A 307 -3.01 12.53 -21.61
C ALA A 307 -3.77 11.19 -21.64
N PHE A 308 -3.25 10.18 -20.94
CA PHE A 308 -3.91 8.89 -20.82
C PHE A 308 -5.16 8.96 -19.93
N GLN A 309 -5.11 9.61 -18.76
CA GLN A 309 -6.29 9.79 -17.90
C GLN A 309 -7.43 10.53 -18.60
N GLN A 310 -7.09 11.55 -19.39
CA GLN A 310 -8.06 12.33 -20.17
C GLN A 310 -8.56 11.61 -21.43
N GLY A 311 -8.04 10.40 -21.70
CA GLY A 311 -8.41 9.61 -22.87
C GLY A 311 -7.90 10.17 -24.20
N GLN A 312 -6.94 11.10 -24.18
CA GLN A 312 -6.26 11.60 -25.37
C GLN A 312 -5.43 10.48 -26.01
N THR A 313 -4.71 9.70 -25.20
CA THR A 313 -4.10 8.44 -25.62
C THR A 313 -4.94 7.27 -25.15
N LYS A 314 -5.02 6.21 -25.95
CA LYS A 314 -5.84 5.03 -25.70
C LYS A 314 -5.03 3.81 -25.23
N LEU A 315 -3.76 3.77 -25.55
CA LEU A 315 -2.82 2.75 -25.09
C LEU A 315 -1.66 3.44 -24.38
N LEU A 316 -1.31 2.98 -23.18
CA LEU A 316 -0.13 3.41 -22.45
C LEU A 316 0.88 2.29 -22.37
N VAL A 317 2.01 2.44 -23.07
CA VAL A 317 3.18 1.56 -22.93
C VAL A 317 3.96 2.04 -21.72
N ALA A 318 4.30 1.13 -20.83
CA ALA A 318 5.07 1.49 -19.66
C ALA A 318 5.94 0.34 -19.15
N THR A 319 6.99 0.68 -18.43
CA THR A 319 7.73 -0.23 -17.57
C THR A 319 7.02 -0.37 -16.21
N THR A 320 7.62 -1.04 -15.23
CA THR A 320 7.06 -1.26 -13.89
C THR A 320 6.64 0.01 -13.12
N VAL A 321 6.95 1.20 -13.64
CA VAL A 321 6.53 2.50 -13.06
C VAL A 321 5.00 2.61 -12.89
N ILE A 322 4.21 1.83 -13.65
CA ILE A 322 2.74 1.77 -13.50
C ILE A 322 2.30 1.12 -12.18
N GLU A 323 3.16 0.42 -11.47
CA GLU A 323 2.84 -0.12 -10.14
C GLU A 323 2.37 0.99 -9.19
N VAL A 324 2.76 2.23 -9.45
CA VAL A 324 2.43 3.38 -8.65
C VAL A 324 1.14 4.03 -9.13
N GLY A 325 0.04 3.50 -8.69
CA GLY A 325 -1.14 4.18 -8.20
C GLY A 325 -2.04 4.98 -9.13
N VAL A 326 -1.81 5.14 -10.43
CA VAL A 326 -2.72 5.95 -11.23
C VAL A 326 -4.02 5.21 -11.55
N ASP A 327 -5.15 5.79 -11.15
CA ASP A 327 -6.48 5.27 -11.44
C ASP A 327 -7.00 5.82 -12.78
N VAL A 328 -7.32 4.92 -13.70
CA VAL A 328 -7.94 5.24 -14.97
C VAL A 328 -9.17 4.34 -15.14
N PRO A 329 -10.38 4.81 -14.77
CA PRO A 329 -11.59 3.99 -14.76
C PRO A 329 -11.92 3.35 -16.10
N ASN A 330 -11.57 4.02 -17.22
CA ASN A 330 -11.81 3.54 -18.58
C ASN A 330 -10.77 2.49 -19.05
N ALA A 331 -9.68 2.30 -18.31
CA ALA A 331 -8.70 1.26 -18.63
C ALA A 331 -9.28 -0.11 -18.27
N SER A 332 -9.60 -0.89 -19.27
CA SER A 332 -10.24 -2.20 -19.11
C SER A 332 -9.40 -3.37 -19.60
N ILE A 333 -8.25 -3.10 -20.22
CA ILE A 333 -7.34 -4.14 -20.72
C ILE A 333 -5.92 -3.83 -20.24
N ILE A 334 -5.24 -4.84 -19.72
CA ILE A 334 -3.82 -4.78 -19.43
C ILE A 334 -3.11 -5.97 -20.09
N VAL A 335 -2.04 -5.66 -20.82
CA VAL A 335 -1.12 -6.65 -21.41
C VAL A 335 0.19 -6.57 -20.65
N ILE A 336 0.68 -7.70 -20.16
CA ILE A 336 1.95 -7.79 -19.45
C ILE A 336 2.86 -8.71 -20.25
N GLU A 337 3.93 -8.16 -20.84
CA GLU A 337 4.92 -8.92 -21.59
C GLU A 337 5.85 -9.67 -20.64
N ARG A 338 6.27 -10.88 -21.07
CA ARG A 338 7.18 -11.75 -20.31
C ARG A 338 6.75 -11.86 -18.85
N ALA A 339 5.46 -12.16 -18.65
CA ALA A 339 4.85 -12.21 -17.34
C ALA A 339 5.58 -13.17 -16.38
N GLU A 340 6.26 -14.18 -16.91
CA GLU A 340 7.10 -15.12 -16.16
C GLU A 340 8.28 -14.44 -15.44
N SER A 341 8.71 -13.26 -15.87
CA SER A 341 9.82 -12.52 -15.23
C SER A 341 9.39 -11.69 -14.02
N PHE A 342 8.08 -11.52 -13.81
CA PHE A 342 7.53 -10.74 -12.70
C PHE A 342 7.25 -11.61 -11.48
N GLY A 343 7.34 -11.02 -10.29
CA GLY A 343 6.84 -11.62 -9.06
C GLY A 343 5.31 -11.69 -9.02
N LEU A 344 4.74 -12.67 -8.31
CA LEU A 344 3.28 -12.84 -8.19
C LEU A 344 2.59 -11.61 -7.62
N ALA A 345 3.14 -11.04 -6.54
CA ALA A 345 2.61 -9.82 -5.93
C ALA A 345 2.60 -8.64 -6.92
N GLN A 346 3.65 -8.52 -7.74
CA GLN A 346 3.78 -7.49 -8.75
C GLN A 346 2.75 -7.66 -9.86
N LEU A 347 2.60 -8.87 -10.41
CA LEU A 347 1.58 -9.21 -11.40
C LEU A 347 0.16 -8.92 -10.88
N HIS A 348 -0.09 -9.24 -9.60
CA HIS A 348 -1.38 -8.97 -8.97
C HIS A 348 -1.66 -7.46 -8.87
N GLN A 349 -0.67 -6.66 -8.46
CA GLN A 349 -0.78 -5.19 -8.43
C GLN A 349 -1.03 -4.60 -9.81
N LEU A 350 -0.30 -5.08 -10.83
CA LEU A 350 -0.49 -4.67 -12.23
C LEU A 350 -1.89 -5.03 -12.73
N ARG A 351 -2.36 -6.26 -12.48
CA ARG A 351 -3.74 -6.67 -12.80
C ARG A 351 -4.77 -5.75 -12.16
N GLY A 352 -4.55 -5.32 -10.93
CA GLY A 352 -5.42 -4.39 -10.20
C GLY A 352 -5.50 -2.97 -10.80
N ARG A 353 -4.71 -2.65 -11.84
CA ARG A 353 -4.81 -1.38 -12.58
C ARG A 353 -6.01 -1.32 -13.51
N VAL A 354 -6.61 -2.45 -13.82
CA VAL A 354 -7.89 -2.54 -14.55
C VAL A 354 -9.01 -3.07 -13.63
N GLY A 355 -10.25 -3.06 -14.08
CA GLY A 355 -11.37 -3.52 -13.27
C GLY A 355 -11.89 -2.49 -12.27
N ARG A 356 -11.59 -1.21 -12.46
CA ARG A 356 -12.07 -0.12 -11.60
C ARG A 356 -13.34 0.58 -12.13
N GLY A 357 -13.61 0.41 -13.41
CA GLY A 357 -14.84 0.88 -14.07
C GLY A 357 -15.92 -0.20 -14.14
N GLN A 358 -17.03 0.14 -14.80
CA GLN A 358 -18.16 -0.79 -15.01
C GLN A 358 -17.94 -1.78 -16.18
N ALA A 359 -16.95 -1.54 -17.04
CA ALA A 359 -16.65 -2.39 -18.18
C ALA A 359 -16.01 -3.71 -17.73
N ALA A 360 -16.30 -4.81 -18.46
CA ALA A 360 -15.60 -6.07 -18.27
C ALA A 360 -14.11 -5.89 -18.58
N SER A 361 -13.25 -6.32 -17.67
CA SER A 361 -11.81 -6.10 -17.78
C SER A 361 -11.04 -7.39 -18.04
N THR A 362 -9.91 -7.24 -18.74
CA THR A 362 -9.08 -8.37 -19.17
C THR A 362 -7.61 -8.09 -18.83
N CYS A 363 -6.95 -9.09 -18.25
CA CYS A 363 -5.51 -9.14 -18.04
C CYS A 363 -4.91 -10.22 -18.95
N LEU A 364 -4.02 -9.83 -19.85
CA LEU A 364 -3.31 -10.73 -20.76
C LEU A 364 -1.87 -10.88 -20.25
N LEU A 365 -1.53 -12.09 -19.82
CA LEU A 365 -0.19 -12.45 -19.38
C LEU A 365 0.53 -13.10 -20.56
N MET A 366 1.39 -12.33 -21.23
CA MET A 366 2.19 -12.84 -22.33
C MET A 366 3.45 -13.50 -21.79
N TYR A 367 3.73 -14.71 -22.25
CA TYR A 367 4.88 -15.49 -21.81
C TYR A 367 5.72 -16.00 -22.97
N GLN A 368 7.00 -16.21 -22.74
CA GLN A 368 7.90 -16.83 -23.70
C GLN A 368 7.95 -18.35 -23.47
N ALA A 369 7.64 -19.11 -24.51
CA ALA A 369 7.73 -20.57 -24.46
C ALA A 369 9.19 -21.04 -24.68
N PRO A 370 9.64 -22.15 -24.04
CA PRO A 370 8.92 -22.93 -23.03
C PRO A 370 8.93 -22.28 -21.64
N LEU A 371 7.82 -22.36 -20.91
CA LEU A 371 7.77 -21.94 -19.50
C LEU A 371 8.45 -22.97 -18.60
N SER A 372 9.21 -22.51 -17.62
CA SER A 372 9.63 -23.32 -16.49
C SER A 372 8.42 -23.79 -15.68
N GLU A 373 8.54 -24.89 -14.92
CA GLU A 373 7.46 -25.38 -14.07
C GLU A 373 7.01 -24.33 -13.04
N SER A 374 7.95 -23.65 -12.39
CA SER A 374 7.65 -22.56 -11.44
C SER A 374 7.00 -21.35 -12.12
N GLY A 375 7.44 -21.01 -13.34
CA GLY A 375 6.82 -19.96 -14.15
C GLY A 375 5.38 -20.28 -14.51
N ARG A 376 5.11 -21.53 -14.92
CA ARG A 376 3.76 -22.01 -15.21
C ARG A 376 2.86 -21.91 -13.99
N GLN A 377 3.26 -22.49 -12.86
CA GLN A 377 2.49 -22.48 -11.61
C GLN A 377 2.16 -21.05 -11.17
N ARG A 378 3.13 -20.13 -11.27
CA ARG A 378 2.95 -18.72 -10.92
C ARG A 378 1.85 -18.07 -11.76
N LEU A 379 1.89 -18.23 -13.07
CA LEU A 379 0.92 -17.62 -13.97
C LEU A 379 -0.47 -18.30 -13.85
N GLU A 380 -0.53 -19.59 -13.57
CA GLU A 380 -1.78 -20.34 -13.34
C GLU A 380 -2.48 -19.85 -12.08
N VAL A 381 -1.79 -19.67 -10.98
CA VAL A 381 -2.35 -19.09 -9.74
C VAL A 381 -3.02 -17.74 -10.00
N LEU A 382 -2.36 -16.89 -10.78
CA LEU A 382 -2.92 -15.58 -11.10
C LEU A 382 -4.15 -15.66 -12.02
N ARG A 383 -4.20 -16.67 -12.90
CA ARG A 383 -5.37 -16.95 -13.75
C ARG A 383 -6.56 -17.45 -12.97
N GLU A 384 -6.33 -18.30 -11.96
CA GLU A 384 -7.37 -19.00 -11.20
C GLU A 384 -7.90 -18.21 -10.00
N SER A 385 -7.09 -17.33 -9.42
CA SER A 385 -7.47 -16.54 -8.26
C SER A 385 -7.39 -15.03 -8.50
N GLU A 386 -8.40 -14.33 -7.99
CA GLU A 386 -8.38 -12.87 -7.84
C GLU A 386 -8.14 -12.42 -6.40
N ASP A 387 -8.07 -13.35 -5.46
CA ASP A 387 -7.84 -13.07 -4.05
C ASP A 387 -6.35 -12.79 -3.82
N GLY A 388 -6.03 -11.53 -3.50
CA GLY A 388 -4.67 -11.12 -3.26
C GLY A 388 -4.00 -11.81 -2.06
N PHE A 389 -4.77 -12.25 -1.05
CA PHE A 389 -4.21 -12.99 0.08
C PHE A 389 -3.80 -14.40 -0.32
N VAL A 390 -4.63 -15.09 -1.11
CA VAL A 390 -4.30 -16.42 -1.67
C VAL A 390 -3.06 -16.34 -2.56
N ILE A 391 -2.98 -15.30 -3.40
CA ILE A 391 -1.84 -15.07 -4.29
C ILE A 391 -0.57 -14.80 -3.46
N ALA A 392 -0.64 -13.98 -2.42
CA ALA A 392 0.49 -13.66 -1.58
C ALA A 392 0.98 -14.88 -0.76
N GLU A 393 0.05 -15.70 -0.24
CA GLU A 393 0.41 -16.95 0.44
C GLU A 393 1.09 -17.95 -0.50
N THR A 394 0.60 -18.02 -1.75
CA THR A 394 1.21 -18.88 -2.76
C THR A 394 2.59 -18.37 -3.18
N ASP A 395 2.76 -17.03 -3.35
CA ASP A 395 4.07 -16.42 -3.63
C ASP A 395 5.09 -16.75 -2.53
N LEU A 396 4.68 -16.67 -1.26
CA LEU A 396 5.51 -17.04 -0.12
C LEU A 396 5.96 -18.50 -0.19
N LYS A 397 5.04 -19.42 -0.48
CA LYS A 397 5.32 -20.87 -0.62
C LYS A 397 6.25 -21.17 -1.79
N MET A 398 6.10 -20.46 -2.92
CA MET A 398 6.88 -20.71 -4.14
C MET A 398 8.30 -20.16 -4.07
N ARG A 399 8.51 -19.03 -3.39
CA ARG A 399 9.84 -18.40 -3.28
C ARG A 399 10.72 -19.11 -2.25
N GLY A 400 10.12 -19.77 -1.28
CA GLY A 400 10.83 -20.21 -0.09
C GLY A 400 11.26 -19.02 0.79
N THR A 401 11.45 -19.26 2.07
CA THR A 401 11.95 -18.20 3.00
C THR A 401 13.39 -17.77 2.67
N GLY A 402 14.14 -18.58 1.90
CA GLY A 402 15.52 -18.30 1.52
C GLY A 402 15.66 -17.11 0.55
N ASP A 403 14.82 -17.00 -0.45
CA ASP A 403 14.90 -15.94 -1.47
C ASP A 403 14.36 -14.59 -0.99
N LEU A 404 13.39 -14.59 -0.05
CA LEU A 404 12.92 -13.37 0.63
C LEU A 404 14.03 -12.72 1.50
N ILE A 405 15.02 -13.50 1.90
CA ILE A 405 16.15 -13.06 2.73
C ILE A 405 17.26 -12.45 1.86
N GLY A 406 17.33 -12.77 0.57
CA GLY A 406 18.38 -12.30 -0.36
C GLY A 406 18.31 -10.80 -0.69
N THR A 407 17.14 -10.19 -0.64
CA THR A 407 16.99 -8.75 -0.84
C THR A 407 17.04 -8.04 0.51
N ALA A 408 18.13 -7.36 0.80
CA ALA A 408 18.37 -6.58 2.03
C ALA A 408 17.28 -5.51 2.32
N GLN A 409 16.28 -5.38 1.45
CA GLN A 409 15.16 -4.43 1.53
C GLN A 409 13.88 -5.03 2.12
N SER A 410 13.78 -6.37 2.30
CA SER A 410 12.50 -7.00 2.66
C SER A 410 12.10 -6.89 4.14
N GLY A 411 13.02 -6.51 5.04
CA GLY A 411 12.71 -6.38 6.49
C GLY A 411 12.21 -7.67 7.18
N VAL A 412 12.28 -8.81 6.49
CA VAL A 412 11.88 -10.11 7.04
C VAL A 412 12.90 -10.56 8.08
N PRO A 413 12.49 -10.90 9.30
CA PRO A 413 13.43 -11.41 10.31
C PRO A 413 14.04 -12.74 9.87
N ARG A 414 15.35 -12.86 10.05
CA ARG A 414 16.07 -14.12 9.81
C ARG A 414 15.93 -15.02 11.03
N PHE A 415 15.20 -16.10 10.86
CA PHE A 415 15.16 -17.17 11.85
C PHE A 415 16.33 -18.15 11.63
N ARG A 416 16.89 -18.66 12.73
CA ARG A 416 18.03 -19.60 12.70
C ARG A 416 17.57 -21.05 12.61
N VAL A 417 16.43 -21.36 13.20
CA VAL A 417 15.85 -22.68 13.32
C VAL A 417 14.42 -22.72 12.82
N ALA A 418 13.65 -21.67 13.08
CA ALA A 418 12.24 -21.60 12.69
C ALA A 418 12.08 -21.42 11.18
N ASP A 419 11.14 -22.18 10.60
CA ASP A 419 10.74 -22.12 9.22
C ASP A 419 9.30 -21.56 9.14
N LEU A 420 9.17 -20.32 8.65
CA LEU A 420 7.87 -19.65 8.58
C LEU A 420 6.87 -20.33 7.64
N GLU A 421 7.35 -21.07 6.64
CA GLU A 421 6.46 -21.77 5.71
C GLU A 421 5.79 -22.96 6.39
N LYS A 422 6.60 -23.77 7.09
CA LYS A 422 6.11 -24.98 7.76
C LYS A 422 5.45 -24.69 9.11
N GLN A 423 5.79 -23.54 9.72
CA GLN A 423 5.47 -23.21 11.11
C GLN A 423 4.60 -21.94 11.22
N ALA A 424 3.92 -21.53 10.15
CA ALA A 424 3.04 -20.34 10.13
C ALA A 424 2.01 -20.33 11.26
N ALA A 425 1.41 -21.48 11.57
CA ALA A 425 0.45 -21.62 12.66
C ALA A 425 1.08 -21.34 14.03
N LEU A 426 2.35 -21.72 14.24
CA LEU A 426 3.07 -21.49 15.50
C LEU A 426 3.36 -20.00 15.71
N MET A 427 3.43 -19.18 14.67
CA MET A 427 3.60 -17.74 14.81
C MET A 427 2.40 -17.10 15.52
N GLN A 428 1.19 -17.53 15.23
CA GLN A 428 -0.03 -17.06 15.91
C GLN A 428 -0.07 -17.48 17.39
N VAL A 429 0.33 -18.72 17.65
CA VAL A 429 0.44 -19.24 19.02
C VAL A 429 1.47 -18.43 19.79
N ALA A 430 2.66 -18.21 19.21
CA ALA A 430 3.72 -17.42 19.82
C ALA A 430 3.29 -15.98 20.13
N GLN A 431 2.53 -15.34 19.21
CA GLN A 431 1.98 -14.01 19.45
C GLN A 431 0.97 -13.99 20.59
N SER A 432 0.05 -14.95 20.63
CA SER A 432 -0.95 -15.08 21.69
C SER A 432 -0.29 -15.30 23.05
N ASP A 433 0.69 -16.20 23.10
CA ASP A 433 1.43 -16.51 24.31
C ASP A 433 2.27 -15.32 24.81
N ALA A 434 2.95 -14.60 23.90
CA ALA A 434 3.70 -13.39 24.24
C ALA A 434 2.78 -12.32 24.84
N ARG A 435 1.60 -12.09 24.24
CA ARG A 435 0.62 -11.14 24.75
C ARG A 435 0.06 -11.55 26.10
N ALA A 436 -0.30 -12.83 26.25
CA ALA A 436 -0.81 -13.37 27.51
C ALA A 436 0.21 -13.26 28.64
N LEU A 437 1.48 -13.57 28.35
CA LEU A 437 2.55 -13.45 29.33
C LEU A 437 2.75 -12.00 29.79
N LEU A 438 2.84 -11.06 28.85
CA LEU A 438 3.07 -9.64 29.16
C LEU A 438 1.85 -8.97 29.79
N ALA A 439 0.63 -9.47 29.58
CA ALA A 439 -0.57 -9.00 30.28
C ALA A 439 -0.53 -9.32 31.77
N VAL A 440 0.06 -10.47 32.15
CA VAL A 440 0.14 -10.92 33.56
C VAL A 440 1.43 -10.46 34.21
N ASP A 441 2.55 -10.47 33.47
CA ASP A 441 3.89 -10.14 33.95
C ASP A 441 4.62 -9.19 32.99
N PRO A 442 4.27 -7.90 32.97
CA PRO A 442 4.85 -6.91 32.05
C PRO A 442 6.37 -6.72 32.24
N ALA A 443 6.88 -6.97 33.46
CA ALA A 443 8.28 -6.81 33.81
C ALA A 443 9.08 -8.13 33.71
N LEU A 444 8.42 -9.23 33.37
CA LEU A 444 9.02 -10.57 33.25
C LEU A 444 9.81 -10.99 34.53
N THR A 445 9.19 -10.82 35.70
CA THR A 445 9.78 -11.06 37.02
C THR A 445 9.37 -12.39 37.63
N THR A 446 8.23 -12.94 37.22
CA THR A 446 7.75 -14.26 37.67
C THR A 446 8.68 -15.38 37.19
N PRO A 447 8.60 -16.60 37.72
CA PRO A 447 9.41 -17.73 37.24
C PRO A 447 9.29 -17.94 35.73
N ARG A 448 8.06 -17.84 35.17
CA ARG A 448 7.82 -17.93 33.73
C ARG A 448 8.37 -16.71 32.97
N GLY A 449 8.25 -15.52 33.52
CA GLY A 449 8.84 -14.30 32.98
C GLY A 449 10.36 -14.35 32.95
N LYS A 450 11.01 -14.84 34.02
CA LYS A 450 12.48 -15.05 34.07
C LYS A 450 12.95 -16.04 33.02
N ALA A 451 12.20 -17.14 32.80
CA ALA A 451 12.48 -18.08 31.73
C ALA A 451 12.36 -17.43 30.35
N ALA A 452 11.35 -16.59 30.14
CA ALA A 452 11.18 -15.81 28.89
C ALA A 452 12.33 -14.80 28.67
N ARG A 453 12.83 -14.14 29.73
CA ARG A 453 14.02 -13.28 29.62
C ARG A 453 15.27 -14.07 29.23
N LEU A 454 15.47 -15.29 29.82
CA LEU A 454 16.55 -16.18 29.44
C LEU A 454 16.44 -16.60 27.96
N LEU A 455 15.20 -16.90 27.50
CA LEU A 455 14.93 -17.22 26.09
C LEU A 455 15.29 -16.05 25.15
N LEU A 456 14.93 -14.81 25.49
CA LEU A 456 15.33 -13.62 24.73
C LEU A 456 16.85 -13.52 24.62
N TRP A 457 17.56 -13.73 25.69
CA TRP A 457 19.02 -13.71 25.69
C TRP A 457 19.63 -14.83 24.82
N LEU A 458 19.15 -16.06 24.95
CA LEU A 458 19.59 -17.21 24.13
C LEU A 458 19.37 -16.98 22.64
N MET A 459 18.27 -16.31 22.28
CA MET A 459 17.93 -15.99 20.89
C MET A 459 18.54 -14.68 20.39
N ARG A 460 19.46 -14.07 21.16
CA ARG A 460 20.17 -12.82 20.84
C ARG A 460 19.25 -11.63 20.57
N GLN A 461 18.17 -11.54 21.34
CA GLN A 461 17.22 -10.42 21.31
C GLN A 461 17.58 -9.37 22.39
N ASP A 462 18.85 -8.92 22.40
CA ASP A 462 19.39 -8.04 23.46
C ASP A 462 18.69 -6.68 23.53
N GLU A 463 18.22 -6.17 22.41
CA GLU A 463 17.41 -4.94 22.37
C GLU A 463 16.10 -5.09 23.14
N ALA A 464 15.46 -6.24 23.08
CA ALA A 464 14.25 -6.52 23.85
C ALA A 464 14.50 -6.52 25.35
N ILE A 465 15.65 -7.01 25.78
CA ILE A 465 16.03 -7.04 27.20
C ILE A 465 16.20 -5.60 27.72
N ARG A 466 16.77 -4.69 26.92
CA ARG A 466 16.87 -3.26 27.26
C ARG A 466 15.50 -2.58 27.38
N LEU A 467 14.49 -3.07 26.68
CA LEU A 467 13.12 -2.54 26.78
C LEU A 467 12.46 -2.90 28.12
N ILE A 468 12.87 -4.01 28.76
CA ILE A 468 12.36 -4.44 30.06
C ILE A 468 12.97 -3.59 31.19
N SER A 469 14.25 -3.21 31.06
CA SER A 469 15.03 -2.55 32.12
C SER A 469 14.77 -1.04 32.24
N VAL A 470 13.98 -0.45 31.37
CA VAL A 470 13.63 0.99 31.36
C VAL A 470 12.21 1.23 31.90
N GLY A 471 11.57 0.21 32.50
CA GLY A 471 10.23 0.28 33.09
C GLY A 471 10.23 0.48 34.59
#